data_8cfe8304b251c2ac1318cb76259feb97
#
_entry.id   8cfe8304b251c2ac1318cb76259feb97
#
_cell.length_a   1.000
_cell.length_b   1.000
_cell.length_c   1.000
_cell.angle_alpha   90.00
_cell.angle_beta   90.00
_cell.angle_gamma   90.00
#
_symmetry.space_group_name_H-M   'P 1'
#
loop_
_entity.id
_entity.type
_entity.pdbx_description
1 polymer ?
#
loop_
_entity_poly.entity_id
_entity_poly.type
_entity_poly.pdbx_seq_one_letter_code
_entity_poly.pdbx_strand_id
1 'polypeptide(L)'
;FPELRHYNITIHMQGPIPSAYVDKPLKLGVITDMHLGRLITAGRLARSMELLAPEKPDAIFYVGDIIDDHIKLDADATAAALALTQPPLGHWAVPGNHEYISGSIDKSMDFLRRVGMQVLRDQWVMVDDSFVLAGRDDLGKPGFTGTQRASLTDILADLPAQYRHLPLVVLDHQPAALDEAREAGTALMLSGHTHYGQLWPFNFVTELKYENPMGLLTKGNFHSIVSAGTGTWGPPLRTTSRAQVLLVTVHFVAEDKAPADNTPEEKAP
;
A
#
# COMPACT_ATOMS: atom_id res chain seq x y z
N PHE A 1 14.76 -5.58 14.95
CA PHE A 1 14.25 -4.26 14.58
C PHE A 1 14.03 -4.23 13.07
N PRO A 2 13.03 -3.49 12.55
CA PRO A 2 12.84 -3.36 11.12
C PRO A 2 14.00 -2.60 10.48
N GLU A 3 14.28 -2.91 9.21
CA GLU A 3 15.20 -2.15 8.35
C GLU A 3 14.41 -1.29 7.37
N LEU A 4 14.98 -0.16 6.98
CA LEU A 4 14.40 0.68 5.91
C LEU A 4 14.85 0.12 4.56
N ARG A 5 13.88 -0.13 3.68
CA ARG A 5 14.09 -0.57 2.29
C ARG A 5 13.62 0.51 1.34
N HIS A 6 14.44 0.81 0.34
CA HIS A 6 14.16 1.84 -0.66
C HIS A 6 13.77 1.18 -1.98
N TYR A 7 12.67 1.68 -2.57
CA TYR A 7 12.25 1.35 -3.92
C TYR A 7 12.15 2.65 -4.73
N ASN A 8 12.69 2.65 -5.94
CA ASN A 8 12.56 3.75 -6.88
C ASN A 8 11.77 3.24 -8.08
N ILE A 9 10.67 3.93 -8.41
CA ILE A 9 9.84 3.60 -9.57
C ILE A 9 9.61 4.83 -10.43
N THR A 10 9.35 4.60 -11.71
CA THR A 10 8.97 5.65 -12.65
C THR A 10 7.57 5.37 -13.17
N ILE A 11 6.67 6.34 -13.06
CA ILE A 11 5.32 6.29 -13.59
C ILE A 11 5.26 7.20 -14.82
N HIS A 12 4.91 6.61 -15.97
CA HIS A 12 4.70 7.34 -17.21
C HIS A 12 3.27 7.88 -17.25
N MET A 13 3.17 9.22 -17.36
CA MET A 13 1.91 9.95 -17.30
C MET A 13 1.34 10.20 -18.69
N GLN A 14 0.11 9.75 -18.94
CA GLN A 14 -0.65 10.11 -20.16
C GLN A 14 -1.22 11.53 -20.12
N GLY A 15 -1.17 12.17 -18.97
CA GLY A 15 -1.61 13.53 -18.70
C GLY A 15 -0.48 14.39 -18.12
N PRO A 16 -0.81 15.60 -17.64
CA PRO A 16 0.17 16.47 -17.01
C PRO A 16 0.70 15.83 -15.71
N ILE A 17 1.99 16.00 -15.46
CA ILE A 17 2.59 15.64 -14.18
C ILE A 17 1.96 16.51 -13.08
N PRO A 18 1.56 15.94 -11.92
CA PRO A 18 1.04 16.72 -10.82
C PRO A 18 2.00 17.85 -10.44
N SER A 19 1.51 19.07 -10.32
CA SER A 19 2.34 20.27 -10.18
C SER A 19 3.30 20.24 -9.00
N ALA A 20 2.90 19.55 -7.90
CA ALA A 20 3.74 19.38 -6.73
C ALA A 20 4.98 18.49 -6.97
N TYR A 21 4.99 17.69 -8.06
CA TYR A 21 6.00 16.66 -8.33
C TYR A 21 6.68 16.78 -9.70
N VAL A 22 6.62 17.95 -10.31
CA VAL A 22 7.34 18.23 -11.57
C VAL A 22 8.85 18.19 -11.37
N ASP A 23 9.35 18.80 -10.30
CA ASP A 23 10.78 18.95 -10.02
C ASP A 23 11.29 18.08 -8.86
N LYS A 24 10.42 17.31 -8.23
CA LYS A 24 10.76 16.44 -7.11
C LYS A 24 9.97 15.13 -7.15
N PRO A 25 10.53 14.03 -6.63
CA PRO A 25 9.77 12.78 -6.51
C PRO A 25 8.72 12.87 -5.41
N LEU A 26 7.67 12.05 -5.54
CA LEU A 26 6.73 11.73 -4.48
C LEU A 26 7.34 10.63 -3.60
N LYS A 27 7.42 10.85 -2.29
CA LYS A 27 7.97 9.90 -1.33
C LYS A 27 6.86 9.30 -0.47
N LEU A 28 6.72 7.99 -0.52
CA LEU A 28 5.71 7.23 0.19
C LEU A 28 6.35 6.30 1.21
N GLY A 29 6.07 6.51 2.51
CA GLY A 29 6.39 5.55 3.56
C GLY A 29 5.36 4.42 3.52
N VAL A 30 5.80 3.16 3.66
CA VAL A 30 4.88 2.01 3.67
C VAL A 30 5.19 1.10 4.84
N ILE A 31 4.16 0.78 5.60
CA ILE A 31 4.18 -0.11 6.76
C ILE A 31 3.08 -1.12 6.57
N THR A 32 3.40 -2.40 6.73
CA THR A 32 2.43 -3.49 6.63
C THR A 32 2.62 -4.46 7.78
N ASP A 33 1.61 -5.24 8.08
CA ASP A 33 1.73 -6.41 8.96
C ASP A 33 2.43 -6.06 10.29
N MET A 34 1.96 -5.01 10.92
CA MET A 34 2.53 -4.54 12.19
C MET A 34 2.14 -5.44 13.34
N HIS A 35 0.90 -5.98 13.34
CA HIS A 35 0.36 -6.85 14.36
C HIS A 35 0.45 -6.26 15.77
N LEU A 36 -0.01 -5.00 15.92
CA LEU A 36 -0.10 -4.35 17.24
C LEU A 36 -1.04 -5.12 18.15
N GLY A 37 -0.59 -5.34 19.38
CA GLY A 37 -1.36 -6.07 20.38
C GLY A 37 -0.49 -6.49 21.56
N ARG A 38 -0.68 -7.70 22.02
CA ARG A 38 0.00 -8.22 23.22
C ARG A 38 1.51 -8.33 23.07
N LEU A 39 2.00 -8.75 21.90
CA LEU A 39 3.43 -9.00 21.65
C LEU A 39 4.15 -7.80 21.06
N ILE A 40 3.47 -7.08 20.17
CA ILE A 40 4.02 -5.94 19.46
C ILE A 40 3.28 -4.69 19.88
N THR A 41 4.01 -3.74 20.46
CA THR A 41 3.44 -2.52 21.03
C THR A 41 3.74 -1.29 20.16
N ALA A 42 3.18 -0.13 20.55
CA ALA A 42 3.45 1.16 19.92
C ALA A 42 4.95 1.52 19.82
N GLY A 43 5.82 0.93 20.63
CA GLY A 43 7.26 1.09 20.50
C GLY A 43 7.83 0.57 19.18
N ARG A 44 7.21 -0.46 18.57
CA ARG A 44 7.59 -0.91 17.22
C ARG A 44 7.19 0.12 16.17
N LEU A 45 6.00 0.71 16.31
CA LEU A 45 5.54 1.79 15.44
C LEU A 45 6.45 3.02 15.56
N ALA A 46 6.77 3.44 16.79
CA ALA A 46 7.70 4.53 17.03
C ALA A 46 9.04 4.32 16.30
N ARG A 47 9.59 3.11 16.39
CA ARG A 47 10.83 2.77 15.69
C ARG A 47 10.68 2.83 14.16
N SER A 48 9.52 2.47 13.62
CA SER A 48 9.24 2.61 12.18
C SER A 48 9.16 4.07 11.77
N MET A 49 8.54 4.92 12.59
CA MET A 49 8.48 6.37 12.37
C MET A 49 9.89 7.01 12.43
N GLU A 50 10.71 6.62 13.39
CA GLU A 50 12.11 7.10 13.50
C GLU A 50 12.94 6.77 12.24
N LEU A 51 12.69 5.62 11.58
CA LEU A 51 13.34 5.26 10.33
C LEU A 51 12.85 6.10 9.15
N LEU A 52 11.57 6.47 9.12
CA LEU A 52 10.97 7.27 8.05
C LEU A 52 11.20 8.77 8.22
N ALA A 53 11.33 9.28 9.44
CA ALA A 53 11.43 10.72 9.72
C ALA A 53 12.55 11.43 8.94
N PRO A 54 13.78 10.89 8.84
CA PRO A 54 14.86 11.53 8.07
C PRO A 54 14.57 11.60 6.57
N GLU A 55 13.77 10.66 6.06
CA GLU A 55 13.41 10.56 4.63
C GLU A 55 12.35 11.58 4.21
N LYS A 56 11.62 12.16 5.18
CA LYS A 56 10.56 13.16 4.97
C LYS A 56 9.52 12.66 3.94
N PRO A 57 8.81 11.55 4.21
CA PRO A 57 7.79 11.05 3.30
C PRO A 57 6.65 12.06 3.13
N ASP A 58 6.07 12.13 1.93
CA ASP A 58 4.89 12.97 1.65
C ASP A 58 3.61 12.35 2.22
N ALA A 59 3.50 11.02 2.21
CA ALA A 59 2.42 10.25 2.85
C ALA A 59 2.99 8.99 3.50
N ILE A 60 2.24 8.42 4.49
CA ILE A 60 2.55 7.10 5.06
C ILE A 60 1.33 6.21 4.93
N PHE A 61 1.51 5.03 4.33
CA PHE A 61 0.49 4.03 4.10
C PHE A 61 0.66 2.83 5.03
N TYR A 62 -0.43 2.43 5.68
CA TYR A 62 -0.53 1.24 6.53
C TYR A 62 -1.38 0.22 5.80
N VAL A 63 -0.75 -0.81 5.25
CA VAL A 63 -1.40 -1.70 4.29
C VAL A 63 -1.77 -3.03 4.94
N GLY A 64 -2.72 -2.96 5.87
CA GLY A 64 -3.36 -4.09 6.53
C GLY A 64 -2.54 -4.79 7.61
N ASP A 65 -3.21 -5.62 8.37
CA ASP A 65 -2.69 -6.38 9.52
C ASP A 65 -1.94 -5.47 10.51
N ILE A 66 -2.55 -4.31 10.80
CA ILE A 66 -2.00 -3.30 11.71
C ILE A 66 -2.26 -3.75 13.15
N ILE A 67 -3.43 -4.36 13.41
CA ILE A 67 -3.89 -4.80 14.72
C ILE A 67 -4.03 -6.32 14.74
N ASP A 68 -3.37 -6.98 15.69
CA ASP A 68 -3.48 -8.42 15.92
C ASP A 68 -4.53 -8.76 16.99
N ASP A 69 -4.50 -8.01 18.10
CA ASP A 69 -5.50 -8.13 19.17
C ASP A 69 -5.72 -6.77 19.87
N HIS A 70 -6.85 -6.64 20.57
CA HIS A 70 -7.22 -5.43 21.30
C HIS A 70 -6.74 -5.37 22.75
N ILE A 71 -6.00 -6.38 23.23
CA ILE A 71 -5.74 -6.57 24.67
C ILE A 71 -4.79 -5.52 25.26
N LYS A 72 -3.83 -5.04 24.47
CA LYS A 72 -2.83 -4.05 24.91
C LYS A 72 -2.67 -2.88 23.93
N LEU A 73 -3.75 -2.55 23.23
CA LEU A 73 -3.74 -1.35 22.40
C LEU A 73 -3.76 -0.10 23.28
N ASP A 74 -2.74 0.72 23.11
CA ASP A 74 -2.59 2.02 23.78
C ASP A 74 -2.73 3.11 22.72
N ALA A 75 -3.85 3.83 22.75
CA ALA A 75 -4.14 4.87 21.78
C ALA A 75 -3.20 6.06 21.91
N ASP A 76 -2.86 6.47 23.16
CA ASP A 76 -2.02 7.62 23.40
C ASP A 76 -0.57 7.33 22.97
N ALA A 77 -0.04 6.15 23.32
CA ALA A 77 1.27 5.72 22.86
C ALA A 77 1.34 5.54 21.34
N THR A 78 0.25 5.04 20.72
CA THR A 78 0.17 4.89 19.26
C THR A 78 0.13 6.25 18.56
N ALA A 79 -0.69 7.19 19.05
CA ALA A 79 -0.74 8.55 18.53
C ALA A 79 0.59 9.30 18.71
N ALA A 80 1.25 9.14 19.87
CA ALA A 80 2.57 9.69 20.11
C ALA A 80 3.63 9.12 19.15
N ALA A 81 3.55 7.83 18.82
CA ALA A 81 4.43 7.22 17.83
C ALA A 81 4.21 7.80 16.43
N LEU A 82 2.96 7.99 16.01
CA LEU A 82 2.64 8.62 14.71
C LEU A 82 3.15 10.07 14.64
N ALA A 83 3.10 10.79 15.75
CA ALA A 83 3.57 12.18 15.82
C ALA A 83 5.07 12.37 15.59
N LEU A 84 5.88 11.29 15.64
CA LEU A 84 7.31 11.33 15.31
C LEU A 84 7.57 11.61 13.83
N THR A 85 6.58 11.35 12.95
CA THR A 85 6.67 11.67 11.53
C THR A 85 5.30 12.13 11.06
N GLN A 86 5.19 13.40 10.67
CA GLN A 86 3.94 14.00 10.21
C GLN A 86 4.04 14.34 8.72
N PRO A 87 3.68 13.39 7.85
CA PRO A 87 3.72 13.63 6.42
C PRO A 87 2.63 14.63 6.00
N PRO A 88 2.92 15.55 5.06
CA PRO A 88 1.95 16.58 4.65
C PRO A 88 0.66 16.02 4.06
N LEU A 89 0.71 14.84 3.42
CA LEU A 89 -0.46 14.17 2.86
C LEU A 89 -1.10 13.16 3.83
N GLY A 90 -0.60 13.06 5.07
CA GLY A 90 -1.21 12.31 6.15
C GLY A 90 -0.85 10.83 6.21
N HIS A 91 -1.51 10.16 7.14
CA HIS A 91 -1.42 8.72 7.41
C HIS A 91 -2.69 8.04 6.90
N TRP A 92 -2.53 7.01 6.05
CA TRP A 92 -3.64 6.29 5.42
C TRP A 92 -3.56 4.80 5.74
N ALA A 93 -4.69 4.19 6.04
CA ALA A 93 -4.75 2.78 6.43
C ALA A 93 -5.85 2.04 5.67
N VAL A 94 -5.57 0.77 5.38
CA VAL A 94 -6.56 -0.21 4.92
C VAL A 94 -6.56 -1.42 5.84
N PRO A 95 -7.67 -2.18 5.95
CA PRO A 95 -7.68 -3.41 6.73
C PRO A 95 -6.89 -4.52 6.05
N GLY A 96 -6.41 -5.47 6.87
CA GLY A 96 -5.98 -6.80 6.46
C GLY A 96 -6.89 -7.87 7.08
N ASN A 97 -6.51 -9.14 6.94
CA ASN A 97 -7.30 -10.23 7.47
C ASN A 97 -7.25 -10.32 9.01
N HIS A 98 -6.19 -9.84 9.65
CA HIS A 98 -6.10 -9.88 11.12
C HIS A 98 -7.08 -8.91 11.79
N GLU A 99 -7.45 -7.79 11.17
CA GLU A 99 -8.50 -6.93 11.69
C GLU A 99 -9.86 -7.65 11.77
N TYR A 100 -10.11 -8.63 10.89
CA TYR A 100 -11.28 -9.54 10.98
C TYR A 100 -11.08 -10.64 12.02
N ILE A 101 -9.91 -11.29 12.03
CA ILE A 101 -9.56 -12.37 12.98
C ILE A 101 -9.60 -11.85 14.42
N SER A 102 -9.24 -10.61 14.67
CA SER A 102 -9.29 -9.97 15.99
C SER A 102 -10.69 -9.91 16.61
N GLY A 103 -11.72 -10.27 15.83
CA GLY A 103 -13.12 -10.41 16.27
C GLY A 103 -13.96 -9.14 16.14
N SER A 104 -13.39 -8.00 15.71
CA SER A 104 -14.17 -6.79 15.45
C SER A 104 -13.44 -5.82 14.54
N ILE A 105 -13.68 -5.96 13.23
CA ILE A 105 -13.16 -5.04 12.22
C ILE A 105 -13.52 -3.57 12.52
N ASP A 106 -14.74 -3.29 12.95
CA ASP A 106 -15.18 -1.92 13.21
C ASP A 106 -14.41 -1.29 14.38
N LYS A 107 -14.15 -2.04 15.46
CA LYS A 107 -13.32 -1.56 16.57
C LYS A 107 -11.88 -1.29 16.13
N SER A 108 -11.33 -2.13 15.27
CA SER A 108 -10.00 -1.93 14.70
C SER A 108 -9.95 -0.65 13.87
N MET A 109 -10.90 -0.45 12.96
CA MET A 109 -10.98 0.75 12.14
C MET A 109 -11.21 2.02 12.98
N ASP A 110 -12.05 1.96 13.99
CA ASP A 110 -12.31 3.09 14.90
C ASP A 110 -11.07 3.43 15.75
N PHE A 111 -10.31 2.42 16.17
CA PHE A 111 -9.03 2.65 16.82
C PHE A 111 -8.06 3.40 15.91
N LEU A 112 -7.90 2.97 14.66
CA LEU A 112 -7.00 3.61 13.70
C LEU A 112 -7.40 5.06 13.42
N ARG A 113 -8.71 5.34 13.25
CA ARG A 113 -9.22 6.72 13.09
C ARG A 113 -8.94 7.57 14.32
N ARG A 114 -9.17 7.04 15.51
CA ARG A 114 -8.93 7.74 16.78
C ARG A 114 -7.48 8.14 17.00
N VAL A 115 -6.53 7.34 16.53
CA VAL A 115 -5.10 7.69 16.64
C VAL A 115 -4.58 8.58 15.52
N GLY A 116 -5.44 8.99 14.57
CA GLY A 116 -5.11 9.98 13.54
C GLY A 116 -4.86 9.41 12.13
N MET A 117 -5.20 8.14 11.88
CA MET A 117 -5.12 7.58 10.52
C MET A 117 -6.42 7.80 9.75
N GLN A 118 -6.32 8.10 8.47
CA GLN A 118 -7.43 8.09 7.53
C GLN A 118 -7.61 6.66 7.02
N VAL A 119 -8.80 6.09 7.23
CA VAL A 119 -9.06 4.67 6.93
C VAL A 119 -9.91 4.56 5.68
N LEU A 120 -9.40 3.85 4.69
CA LEU A 120 -10.11 3.50 3.46
C LEU A 120 -10.53 2.02 3.51
N ARG A 121 -11.76 1.75 3.09
CA ARG A 121 -12.33 0.41 3.06
C ARG A 121 -13.32 0.31 1.90
N ASP A 122 -12.87 -0.25 0.78
CA ASP A 122 -13.57 -0.24 -0.52
C ASP A 122 -13.98 1.19 -0.94
N GLN A 123 -13.01 2.11 -0.87
CA GLN A 123 -13.20 3.53 -1.15
C GLN A 123 -12.00 4.11 -1.89
N TRP A 124 -12.23 5.17 -2.64
CA TRP A 124 -11.17 6.00 -3.20
C TRP A 124 -11.26 7.44 -2.69
N VAL A 125 -10.14 8.12 -2.72
CA VAL A 125 -10.03 9.56 -2.43
C VAL A 125 -9.04 10.21 -3.38
N MET A 126 -9.22 11.50 -3.63
CA MET A 126 -8.22 12.36 -4.25
C MET A 126 -7.25 12.84 -3.18
N VAL A 127 -5.95 12.67 -3.41
CA VAL A 127 -4.92 13.15 -2.49
C VAL A 127 -4.20 14.34 -3.14
N ASP A 128 -4.47 15.54 -2.61
CA ASP A 128 -3.81 16.81 -2.96
C ASP A 128 -3.70 17.07 -4.47
N ASP A 129 -4.77 16.77 -5.22
CA ASP A 129 -4.81 16.86 -6.69
C ASP A 129 -3.62 16.18 -7.41
N SER A 130 -2.95 15.25 -6.73
CA SER A 130 -1.72 14.63 -7.21
C SER A 130 -1.91 13.19 -7.64
N PHE A 131 -2.70 12.42 -6.93
CA PHE A 131 -3.01 11.02 -7.27
C PHE A 131 -4.35 10.58 -6.69
N VAL A 132 -4.93 9.56 -7.31
CA VAL A 132 -6.09 8.85 -6.77
C VAL A 132 -5.59 7.72 -5.88
N LEU A 133 -6.06 7.69 -4.63
CA LEU A 133 -5.76 6.63 -3.67
C LEU A 133 -6.99 5.75 -3.49
N ALA A 134 -6.92 4.48 -3.86
CA ALA A 134 -7.97 3.50 -3.61
C ALA A 134 -7.53 2.53 -2.52
N GLY A 135 -8.32 2.41 -1.47
CA GLY A 135 -8.11 1.46 -0.38
C GLY A 135 -9.15 0.35 -0.42
N ARG A 136 -8.69 -0.88 -0.53
CA ARG A 136 -9.55 -2.07 -0.59
C ARG A 136 -9.82 -2.65 0.79
N ASP A 137 -11.00 -3.26 0.95
CA ASP A 137 -11.25 -4.18 2.05
C ASP A 137 -10.48 -5.49 1.85
N ASP A 138 -10.25 -6.27 2.89
CA ASP A 138 -9.45 -7.49 2.78
C ASP A 138 -10.14 -8.57 1.95
N LEU A 139 -9.33 -9.33 1.21
CA LEU A 139 -9.80 -10.46 0.39
C LEU A 139 -10.44 -11.58 1.24
N GLY A 140 -10.05 -11.70 2.51
CA GLY A 140 -10.62 -12.65 3.47
C GLY A 140 -12.02 -12.30 3.99
N LYS A 141 -12.50 -11.06 3.77
CA LYS A 141 -13.82 -10.57 4.24
C LYS A 141 -14.96 -11.58 4.06
N PRO A 142 -15.13 -12.26 2.90
CA PRO A 142 -16.24 -13.19 2.71
C PRO A 142 -16.28 -14.33 3.73
N GLY A 143 -15.13 -14.81 4.17
CA GLY A 143 -15.03 -15.88 5.16
C GLY A 143 -15.50 -15.44 6.54
N PHE A 144 -15.50 -14.15 6.87
CA PHE A 144 -15.90 -13.62 8.17
C PHE A 144 -17.31 -13.01 8.17
N THR A 145 -17.73 -12.43 7.06
CA THR A 145 -18.98 -11.66 6.97
C THR A 145 -20.02 -12.26 6.05
N GLY A 146 -19.65 -13.22 5.20
CA GLY A 146 -20.49 -13.74 4.13
C GLY A 146 -20.71 -12.77 2.96
N THR A 147 -20.10 -11.57 2.99
CA THR A 147 -20.23 -10.55 1.93
C THR A 147 -18.92 -10.33 1.19
N GLN A 148 -19.00 -10.18 -0.12
CA GLN A 148 -17.80 -9.89 -0.94
C GLN A 148 -17.27 -8.48 -0.68
N ARG A 149 -15.97 -8.26 -0.89
CA ARG A 149 -15.42 -6.92 -1.04
C ARG A 149 -15.78 -6.35 -2.41
N ALA A 150 -15.76 -5.03 -2.54
CA ALA A 150 -15.99 -4.39 -3.83
C ALA A 150 -14.85 -4.70 -4.82
N SER A 151 -15.18 -4.78 -6.12
CA SER A 151 -14.17 -4.79 -7.17
C SER A 151 -13.53 -3.40 -7.32
N LEU A 152 -12.32 -3.30 -7.90
CA LEU A 152 -11.73 -1.99 -8.20
C LEU A 152 -12.60 -1.19 -9.18
N THR A 153 -13.27 -1.86 -10.10
CA THR A 153 -14.22 -1.22 -11.02
C THR A 153 -15.37 -0.57 -10.26
N ASP A 154 -15.93 -1.27 -9.26
CA ASP A 154 -17.03 -0.72 -8.44
C ASP A 154 -16.53 0.43 -7.56
N ILE A 155 -15.35 0.30 -6.95
CA ILE A 155 -14.74 1.36 -6.13
C ILE A 155 -14.52 2.63 -6.95
N LEU A 156 -14.10 2.51 -8.21
CA LEU A 156 -13.78 3.63 -9.10
C LEU A 156 -14.95 4.07 -9.99
N ALA A 157 -16.14 3.49 -9.81
CA ALA A 157 -17.30 3.74 -10.70
C ALA A 157 -17.72 5.22 -10.72
N ASP A 158 -17.63 5.90 -9.59
CA ASP A 158 -17.98 7.31 -9.41
C ASP A 158 -16.76 8.27 -9.54
N LEU A 159 -15.57 7.74 -9.92
CA LEU A 159 -14.39 8.57 -10.16
C LEU A 159 -14.64 9.53 -11.33
N PRO A 160 -14.63 10.87 -11.09
CA PRO A 160 -14.88 11.86 -12.13
C PRO A 160 -13.86 11.75 -13.27
N ALA A 161 -14.33 11.92 -14.51
CA ALA A 161 -13.50 11.82 -15.72
C ALA A 161 -12.27 12.73 -15.70
N GLN A 162 -12.40 13.90 -15.07
CA GLN A 162 -11.32 14.87 -14.93
C GLN A 162 -10.13 14.37 -14.11
N TYR A 163 -10.30 13.33 -13.28
CA TYR A 163 -9.25 12.76 -12.42
C TYR A 163 -8.64 11.48 -12.97
N ARG A 164 -9.22 10.91 -14.03
CA ARG A 164 -8.76 9.64 -14.62
C ARG A 164 -7.37 9.71 -15.26
N HIS A 165 -6.84 10.92 -15.47
CA HIS A 165 -5.47 11.13 -15.93
C HIS A 165 -4.43 11.06 -14.81
N LEU A 166 -4.86 11.15 -13.55
CA LEU A 166 -3.96 11.07 -12.40
C LEU A 166 -3.53 9.62 -12.14
N PRO A 167 -2.34 9.41 -11.58
CA PRO A 167 -1.88 8.08 -11.25
C PRO A 167 -2.78 7.46 -10.17
N LEU A 168 -3.19 6.21 -10.38
CA LEU A 168 -3.95 5.43 -9.41
C LEU A 168 -2.99 4.64 -8.53
N VAL A 169 -3.04 4.90 -7.22
CA VAL A 169 -2.34 4.14 -6.18
C VAL A 169 -3.36 3.26 -5.46
N VAL A 170 -3.11 1.96 -5.38
CA VAL A 170 -4.00 1.00 -4.72
C VAL A 170 -3.33 0.43 -3.48
N LEU A 171 -4.03 0.49 -2.35
CA LEU A 171 -3.68 -0.23 -1.14
C LEU A 171 -4.56 -1.48 -1.05
N ASP A 172 -3.97 -2.65 -1.19
CA ASP A 172 -4.63 -3.95 -1.06
C ASP A 172 -3.73 -4.88 -0.26
N HIS A 173 -4.16 -5.27 0.93
CA HIS A 173 -3.33 -6.02 1.86
C HIS A 173 -2.77 -7.30 1.25
N GLN A 174 -3.60 -8.09 0.55
CA GLN A 174 -3.17 -9.35 -0.07
C GLN A 174 -2.77 -9.14 -1.55
N PRO A 175 -1.56 -9.56 -1.97
CA PRO A 175 -1.08 -9.39 -3.35
C PRO A 175 -1.65 -10.45 -4.32
N ALA A 176 -2.97 -10.65 -4.31
CA ALA A 176 -3.63 -11.73 -5.05
C ALA A 176 -4.35 -11.26 -6.33
N ALA A 177 -4.64 -9.96 -6.46
CA ALA A 177 -5.47 -9.42 -7.54
C ALA A 177 -4.67 -8.47 -8.47
N LEU A 178 -3.44 -8.87 -8.85
CA LEU A 178 -2.54 -8.01 -9.65
C LEU A 178 -3.09 -7.71 -11.04
N ASP A 179 -3.73 -8.68 -11.69
CA ASP A 179 -4.32 -8.47 -13.02
C ASP A 179 -5.52 -7.53 -12.96
N GLU A 180 -6.41 -7.68 -11.96
CA GLU A 180 -7.52 -6.74 -11.73
C GLU A 180 -7.00 -5.31 -11.53
N ALA A 181 -5.96 -5.15 -10.71
CA ALA A 181 -5.35 -3.84 -10.46
C ALA A 181 -4.76 -3.24 -11.74
N ARG A 182 -4.02 -4.04 -12.52
CA ARG A 182 -3.43 -3.62 -13.79
C ARG A 182 -4.50 -3.22 -14.82
N GLU A 183 -5.57 -4.00 -14.94
CA GLU A 183 -6.68 -3.71 -15.85
C GLU A 183 -7.49 -2.48 -15.45
N ALA A 184 -7.56 -2.17 -14.15
CA ALA A 184 -8.14 -0.94 -13.64
C ALA A 184 -7.26 0.31 -13.87
N GLY A 185 -6.07 0.18 -14.48
CA GLY A 185 -5.15 1.28 -14.76
C GLY A 185 -4.31 1.70 -13.55
N THR A 186 -4.13 0.81 -12.56
CA THR A 186 -3.29 1.08 -11.39
C THR A 186 -1.84 1.32 -11.80
N ALA A 187 -1.26 2.42 -11.33
CA ALA A 187 0.16 2.69 -11.53
C ALA A 187 1.02 2.06 -10.43
N LEU A 188 0.56 2.09 -9.18
CA LEU A 188 1.26 1.50 -8.04
C LEU A 188 0.27 0.76 -7.13
N MET A 189 0.53 -0.53 -6.90
CA MET A 189 -0.16 -1.32 -5.89
C MET A 189 0.80 -1.66 -4.74
N LEU A 190 0.35 -1.42 -3.52
CA LEU A 190 1.11 -1.70 -2.30
C LEU A 190 0.40 -2.80 -1.51
N SER A 191 1.16 -3.80 -1.06
CA SER A 191 0.65 -4.98 -0.36
C SER A 191 1.59 -5.48 0.73
N GLY A 192 1.08 -6.36 1.59
CA GLY A 192 1.80 -7.08 2.63
C GLY A 192 1.42 -8.56 2.67
N HIS A 193 0.90 -9.02 3.82
CA HIS A 193 0.27 -10.32 4.05
C HIS A 193 1.21 -11.53 4.01
N THR A 194 2.11 -11.60 3.05
CA THR A 194 2.88 -12.83 2.78
C THR A 194 3.93 -13.13 3.84
N HIS A 195 4.39 -12.10 4.55
CA HIS A 195 5.57 -12.14 5.43
C HIS A 195 6.81 -12.81 4.77
N TYR A 196 6.73 -13.04 3.46
CA TYR A 196 7.64 -13.92 2.72
C TYR A 196 7.80 -15.29 3.41
N GLY A 197 6.63 -15.85 3.82
CA GLY A 197 6.54 -17.10 4.55
C GLY A 197 7.01 -17.05 6.01
N GLN A 198 7.59 -15.93 6.48
CA GLN A 198 8.13 -15.69 7.84
C GLN A 198 9.15 -16.72 8.32
N LEU A 199 8.84 -18.01 8.22
CA LEU A 199 9.68 -19.13 8.65
C LEU A 199 10.04 -20.03 7.45
N TRP A 200 11.31 -20.38 7.32
CA TRP A 200 11.73 -21.40 6.37
C TRP A 200 11.09 -22.76 6.72
N PRO A 201 10.57 -23.54 5.77
CA PRO A 201 10.61 -23.34 4.31
C PRO A 201 9.35 -22.69 3.70
N PHE A 202 8.51 -22.01 4.47
CA PHE A 202 7.22 -21.46 4.00
C PHE A 202 7.36 -20.37 2.94
N ASN A 203 8.56 -19.78 2.74
CA ASN A 203 8.81 -18.90 1.61
C ASN A 203 8.51 -19.57 0.26
N PHE A 204 8.80 -20.86 0.10
CA PHE A 204 8.47 -21.60 -1.13
C PHE A 204 6.96 -21.70 -1.35
N VAL A 205 6.16 -21.75 -0.29
CA VAL A 205 4.70 -21.75 -0.40
C VAL A 205 4.20 -20.39 -0.90
N THR A 206 4.77 -19.29 -0.40
CA THR A 206 4.40 -17.95 -0.86
C THR A 206 4.84 -17.70 -2.30
N GLU A 207 6.00 -18.19 -2.71
CA GLU A 207 6.51 -18.13 -4.09
C GLU A 207 5.63 -18.91 -5.08
N LEU A 208 5.07 -20.05 -4.65
CA LEU A 208 4.14 -20.82 -5.48
C LEU A 208 2.74 -20.21 -5.55
N LYS A 209 2.31 -19.51 -4.49
CA LYS A 209 0.95 -18.99 -4.40
C LYS A 209 0.78 -17.60 -5.02
N TYR A 210 1.80 -16.74 -4.89
CA TYR A 210 1.70 -15.35 -5.32
C TYR A 210 2.67 -15.05 -6.44
N GLU A 211 2.21 -14.34 -7.46
CA GLU A 211 3.06 -13.87 -8.55
C GLU A 211 4.15 -12.88 -8.05
N ASN A 212 3.80 -12.04 -7.08
CA ASN A 212 4.73 -11.19 -6.36
C ASN A 212 4.67 -11.51 -4.87
N PRO A 213 5.49 -12.44 -4.36
CA PRO A 213 5.48 -12.81 -2.95
C PRO A 213 6.18 -11.77 -2.06
N MET A 214 7.14 -10.99 -2.59
CA MET A 214 7.87 -9.94 -1.89
C MET A 214 8.69 -9.10 -2.88
N GLY A 215 8.80 -7.80 -2.61
CA GLY A 215 9.62 -6.89 -3.40
C GLY A 215 8.85 -6.21 -4.52
N LEU A 216 9.56 -5.75 -5.54
CA LEU A 216 9.01 -5.01 -6.67
C LEU A 216 8.79 -5.93 -7.88
N LEU A 217 7.59 -5.92 -8.40
CA LEU A 217 7.22 -6.45 -9.72
C LEU A 217 6.76 -5.30 -10.60
N THR A 218 7.29 -5.22 -11.83
CA THR A 218 6.90 -4.20 -12.81
C THR A 218 6.38 -4.87 -14.07
N LYS A 219 5.19 -4.44 -14.54
CA LYS A 219 4.56 -4.85 -15.80
C LYS A 219 4.13 -3.62 -16.59
N GLY A 220 4.99 -3.12 -17.49
CA GLY A 220 4.77 -1.84 -18.16
C GLY A 220 4.75 -0.69 -17.16
N ASN A 221 3.67 0.09 -17.14
CA ASN A 221 3.48 1.21 -16.20
C ASN A 221 2.82 0.78 -14.87
N PHE A 222 2.56 -0.52 -14.66
CA PHE A 222 2.05 -1.07 -13.42
C PHE A 222 3.20 -1.56 -12.54
N HIS A 223 3.24 -1.09 -11.30
CA HIS A 223 4.19 -1.50 -10.28
C HIS A 223 3.45 -2.12 -9.10
N SER A 224 3.85 -3.32 -8.68
CA SER A 224 3.40 -3.96 -7.45
C SER A 224 4.56 -4.07 -6.49
N ILE A 225 4.41 -3.55 -5.27
CA ILE A 225 5.42 -3.68 -4.21
C ILE A 225 4.78 -4.42 -3.03
N VAL A 226 5.39 -5.54 -2.65
CA VAL A 226 4.96 -6.38 -1.54
C VAL A 226 5.98 -6.32 -0.43
N SER A 227 5.56 -5.87 0.76
CA SER A 227 6.39 -5.84 1.96
C SER A 227 6.36 -7.20 2.66
N ALA A 228 7.49 -7.59 3.25
CA ALA A 228 7.53 -8.71 4.17
C ALA A 228 6.99 -8.39 5.58
N GLY A 229 6.53 -7.15 5.80
CA GLY A 229 5.93 -6.73 7.06
C GLY A 229 6.91 -6.25 8.12
N THR A 230 6.40 -5.43 9.01
CA THR A 230 7.16 -4.79 10.11
C THR A 230 7.12 -5.64 11.38
N GLY A 231 6.02 -6.32 11.63
CA GLY A 231 5.79 -7.23 12.76
C GLY A 231 6.01 -8.68 12.43
N THR A 232 5.42 -9.54 13.24
CA THR A 232 5.35 -11.00 13.05
C THR A 232 3.98 -11.47 13.49
N TRP A 233 3.46 -12.49 12.83
CA TRP A 233 2.28 -13.20 13.30
C TRP A 233 2.70 -14.49 14.03
N GLY A 234 1.94 -14.89 15.05
CA GLY A 234 2.27 -16.07 15.85
C GLY A 234 3.63 -15.94 16.56
N PRO A 235 4.61 -16.85 16.32
CA PRO A 235 5.91 -16.77 16.98
C PRO A 235 6.69 -15.50 16.59
N PRO A 236 7.31 -14.79 17.54
CA PRO A 236 8.08 -13.57 17.25
C PRO A 236 9.46 -13.90 16.62
N LEU A 237 9.47 -14.72 15.60
CA LEU A 237 10.66 -15.23 14.91
C LEU A 237 10.49 -15.13 13.39
N ARG A 238 11.56 -14.73 12.70
CA ARG A 238 11.66 -14.71 11.24
C ARG A 238 12.96 -15.40 10.82
N THR A 239 12.89 -16.25 9.79
CA THR A 239 14.06 -16.94 9.22
C THR A 239 14.19 -16.76 7.71
N THR A 240 13.15 -16.25 7.03
CA THR A 240 13.11 -16.06 5.56
C THR A 240 13.37 -14.63 5.14
N SER A 241 12.98 -13.66 5.97
CA SER A 241 13.12 -12.23 5.67
C SER A 241 13.32 -11.43 6.96
N ARG A 242 13.87 -10.23 6.85
CA ARG A 242 13.89 -9.27 7.95
C ARG A 242 12.60 -8.49 8.00
N ALA A 243 12.22 -8.02 9.19
CA ALA A 243 11.18 -7.02 9.32
C ALA A 243 11.60 -5.74 8.58
N GLN A 244 10.68 -5.11 7.87
CA GLN A 244 11.01 -3.96 7.02
C GLN A 244 9.94 -2.88 7.06
N VAL A 245 10.41 -1.65 6.87
CA VAL A 245 9.63 -0.47 6.52
C VAL A 245 10.08 -0.05 5.14
N LEU A 246 9.16 0.37 4.27
CA LEU A 246 9.54 0.75 2.92
C LEU A 246 9.49 2.27 2.75
N LEU A 247 10.41 2.79 1.95
CA LEU A 247 10.31 4.10 1.31
C LEU A 247 10.22 3.90 -0.19
N VAL A 248 9.09 4.28 -0.78
CA VAL A 248 8.88 4.24 -2.23
C VAL A 248 9.02 5.65 -2.78
N THR A 249 10.03 5.85 -3.63
CA THR A 249 10.26 7.11 -4.32
C THR A 249 9.71 6.99 -5.74
N VAL A 250 8.71 7.80 -6.04
CA VAL A 250 8.00 7.80 -7.32
C VAL A 250 8.43 8.99 -8.15
N HIS A 251 8.98 8.73 -9.33
CA HIS A 251 9.30 9.72 -10.34
C HIS A 251 8.20 9.73 -11.41
N PHE A 252 7.64 10.89 -11.70
CA PHE A 252 6.67 11.05 -12.79
C PHE A 252 7.39 11.55 -14.04
N VAL A 253 7.12 10.90 -15.17
CA VAL A 253 7.69 11.26 -16.48
C VAL A 253 6.53 11.39 -17.46
N ALA A 254 6.49 12.48 -18.23
CA ALA A 254 5.52 12.60 -19.30
C ALA A 254 5.76 11.50 -20.33
N GLU A 255 4.69 10.82 -20.75
CA GLU A 255 4.79 9.88 -21.87
C GLU A 255 5.01 10.72 -23.13
N ASP A 256 6.17 10.56 -23.77
CA ASP A 256 6.42 11.17 -25.06
C ASP A 256 5.34 10.66 -26.02
N LYS A 257 4.53 11.56 -26.57
CA LYS A 257 3.63 11.20 -27.67
C LYS A 257 4.53 10.62 -28.75
N ALA A 258 4.41 9.31 -29.02
CA ALA A 258 5.06 8.70 -30.16
C ALA A 258 4.79 9.59 -31.38
N PRO A 259 5.81 9.98 -32.17
CA PRO A 259 5.59 10.78 -33.36
C PRO A 259 4.50 10.06 -34.16
N ALA A 260 3.45 10.80 -34.56
CA ALA A 260 2.39 10.28 -35.38
C ALA A 260 3.05 9.55 -36.55
N ASP A 261 2.70 8.28 -36.76
CA ASP A 261 3.20 7.46 -37.85
C ASP A 261 2.80 8.14 -39.19
N ASN A 262 3.69 8.96 -39.70
CA ASN A 262 3.62 9.57 -41.00
C ASN A 262 4.18 8.59 -42.03
N THR A 263 3.69 7.35 -42.05
CA THR A 263 3.90 6.47 -43.20
C THR A 263 3.05 7.01 -44.35
N PRO A 264 3.64 7.51 -45.46
CA PRO A 264 2.87 7.87 -46.64
C PRO A 264 2.21 6.60 -47.17
N GLU A 265 0.90 6.63 -47.36
CA GLU A 265 0.24 5.61 -48.16
C GLU A 265 0.90 5.54 -49.52
N GLU A 266 1.71 4.51 -49.76
CA GLU A 266 2.25 4.18 -51.07
C GLU A 266 1.10 3.65 -51.93
N LYS A 267 0.55 4.53 -52.77
CA LYS A 267 -0.40 4.10 -53.81
C LYS A 267 0.39 3.25 -54.79
N ALA A 268 0.10 1.95 -54.75
CA ALA A 268 0.56 1.04 -55.80
C ALA A 268 -0.06 1.40 -57.15
N PRO A 269 0.67 1.16 -58.25
CA PRO A 269 0.28 1.54 -59.62
C PRO A 269 -0.90 0.72 -60.20
#